data_e47bb889ec6afa49d2a324ef79a56fde
#
_entry.id   e47bb889ec6afa49d2a324ef79a56fde
#
_cell.length_a   1.000
_cell.length_b   1.000
_cell.length_c   1.000
_cell.angle_alpha   90.00
_cell.angle_beta   90.00
_cell.angle_gamma   90.00
#
_symmetry.space_group_name_H-M   'P 1'
#
loop_
_entity.id
_entity.type
_entity.pdbx_description
1 polymer ?
#
loop_
_entity_poly.entity_id
_entity_poly.type
_entity_poly.pdbx_seq_one_letter_code
_entity_poly.pdbx_strand_id
1 'polypeptide(L)'
;MGEFFAFCSALCFALVNVTITRGASKSAVDNGVFLSLVLTTLIAGGCWLVASLARGFTPINTQGIIWYAAAGLFTSFIGRVFLFASIQELGSIRGSAIKRLSPFFAVLVGVIFLNDPIGMGMMIGMTLIMLSFFILVREAFAKREGDVARPHQHWLKALFNLGFVFGPVSSLGYAIGYLFRKLGLASIPDAFFGTMVGSIVGMIIFCVVAFAKPSYRHAIRATFTSYNPWLWLAGVMTSLGQVAYFLALSYTTISVVALIASMEVFGTMFLSVFIFKQRETLTPQVWAAAMLGIIGTVFIVGW
;
A
#
# COMPACT_ATOMS: atom_id res chain seq x y z
N MET A 1 2.15 -19.37 11.69
CA MET A 1 0.95 -19.03 10.87
C MET A 1 0.95 -17.56 10.47
N GLY A 2 1.22 -16.62 11.40
CA GLY A 2 1.26 -15.19 11.07
C GLY A 2 2.28 -14.83 9.99
N GLU A 3 3.49 -15.38 10.08
CA GLU A 3 4.58 -15.18 9.12
C GLU A 3 4.22 -15.69 7.72
N PHE A 4 3.52 -16.84 7.66
CA PHE A 4 3.03 -17.39 6.40
C PHE A 4 2.02 -16.46 5.72
N PHE A 5 1.04 -15.94 6.46
CA PHE A 5 0.09 -14.97 5.92
C PHE A 5 0.76 -13.66 5.54
N ALA A 6 1.75 -13.19 6.29
CA ALA A 6 2.52 -12.01 5.95
C ALA A 6 3.29 -12.19 4.63
N PHE A 7 3.90 -13.37 4.42
CA PHE A 7 4.60 -13.71 3.19
C PHE A 7 3.63 -13.80 1.99
N CYS A 8 2.49 -14.47 2.16
CA CYS A 8 1.44 -14.50 1.13
C CYS A 8 0.96 -13.09 0.76
N SER A 9 0.79 -12.23 1.77
CA SER A 9 0.43 -10.82 1.55
C SER A 9 1.49 -10.08 0.74
N ALA A 10 2.78 -10.26 1.06
CA ALA A 10 3.89 -9.65 0.34
C ALA A 10 3.93 -10.08 -1.14
N LEU A 11 3.71 -11.37 -1.44
CA LEU A 11 3.63 -11.87 -2.82
C LEU A 11 2.42 -11.30 -3.57
N CYS A 12 1.26 -11.25 -2.92
CA CYS A 12 0.07 -10.65 -3.51
C CYS A 12 0.31 -9.19 -3.88
N PHE A 13 0.88 -8.39 -2.97
CA PHE A 13 1.17 -6.98 -3.26
C PHE A 13 2.28 -6.78 -4.28
N ALA A 14 3.26 -7.67 -4.35
CA ALA A 14 4.25 -7.65 -5.44
C ALA A 14 3.57 -7.83 -6.82
N LEU A 15 2.62 -8.75 -6.93
CA LEU A 15 1.81 -8.93 -8.15
C LEU A 15 0.94 -7.69 -8.43
N VAL A 16 0.33 -7.09 -7.41
CA VAL A 16 -0.44 -5.83 -7.56
C VAL A 16 0.39 -4.76 -8.21
N ASN A 17 1.61 -4.50 -7.70
CA ASN A 17 2.48 -3.43 -8.21
C ASN A 17 2.76 -3.61 -9.71
N VAL A 18 3.08 -4.83 -10.12
CA VAL A 18 3.42 -5.15 -11.53
C VAL A 18 2.20 -5.10 -12.43
N THR A 19 1.05 -5.61 -11.97
CA THR A 19 -0.18 -5.64 -12.77
C THR A 19 -0.80 -4.26 -12.94
N ILE A 20 -0.72 -3.36 -11.94
CA ILE A 20 -1.12 -1.95 -12.10
C ILE A 20 -0.27 -1.27 -13.17
N THR A 21 1.05 -1.40 -13.12
CA THR A 21 1.96 -0.80 -14.11
C THR A 21 1.66 -1.30 -15.53
N ARG A 22 1.22 -2.55 -15.67
CA ARG A 22 0.87 -3.14 -16.97
C ARG A 22 -0.54 -2.79 -17.42
N GLY A 23 -1.47 -2.67 -16.48
CA GLY A 23 -2.89 -2.43 -16.75
C GLY A 23 -3.26 -0.96 -16.90
N ALA A 24 -2.56 -0.07 -16.23
CA ALA A 24 -2.82 1.35 -16.24
C ALA A 24 -1.66 2.12 -16.90
N SER A 25 -1.87 2.69 -18.09
CA SER A 25 -0.92 3.63 -18.68
C SER A 25 -0.88 4.93 -17.85
N LYS A 26 0.22 5.70 -17.96
CA LYS A 26 0.37 7.00 -17.25
C LYS A 26 -0.75 8.00 -17.57
N SER A 27 -1.32 7.93 -18.76
CA SER A 27 -2.43 8.78 -19.20
C SER A 27 -3.82 8.19 -18.90
N ALA A 28 -3.91 6.97 -18.37
CA ALA A 28 -5.20 6.35 -18.07
C ALA A 28 -5.86 7.05 -16.88
N VAL A 29 -7.14 7.38 -17.03
CA VAL A 29 -7.95 7.96 -15.94
C VAL A 29 -8.30 6.90 -14.90
N ASP A 30 -8.45 5.64 -15.32
CA ASP A 30 -8.71 4.51 -14.45
C ASP A 30 -7.43 3.69 -14.21
N ASN A 31 -7.10 3.48 -12.95
CA ASN A 31 -5.99 2.64 -12.51
C ASN A 31 -6.44 1.42 -11.68
N GLY A 32 -7.73 1.13 -11.66
CA GLY A 32 -8.30 -0.04 -11.00
C GLY A 32 -8.55 0.11 -9.49
N VAL A 33 -8.40 1.31 -8.91
CA VAL A 33 -8.65 1.52 -7.47
C VAL A 33 -10.07 1.14 -7.09
N PHE A 34 -11.08 1.68 -7.80
CA PHE A 34 -12.47 1.42 -7.48
C PHE A 34 -12.82 -0.07 -7.64
N LEU A 35 -12.39 -0.69 -8.74
CA LEU A 35 -12.51 -2.14 -8.95
C LEU A 35 -11.92 -2.93 -7.78
N SER A 36 -10.73 -2.54 -7.30
CA SER A 36 -10.08 -3.22 -6.17
C SER A 36 -10.85 -3.07 -4.86
N LEU A 37 -11.56 -1.95 -4.64
CA LEU A 37 -12.43 -1.76 -3.47
C LEU A 37 -13.66 -2.67 -3.55
N VAL A 38 -14.31 -2.74 -4.71
CA VAL A 38 -15.45 -3.63 -4.95
C VAL A 38 -15.04 -5.09 -4.72
N LEU A 39 -13.96 -5.54 -5.35
CA LEU A 39 -13.48 -6.91 -5.19
C LEU A 39 -13.06 -7.22 -3.74
N THR A 40 -12.42 -6.28 -3.04
CA THR A 40 -12.07 -6.46 -1.62
C THR A 40 -13.33 -6.62 -0.77
N THR A 41 -14.36 -5.82 -1.02
CA THR A 41 -15.64 -5.93 -0.29
C THR A 41 -16.29 -7.28 -0.53
N LEU A 42 -16.33 -7.75 -1.78
CA LEU A 42 -16.95 -9.04 -2.13
C LEU A 42 -16.16 -10.22 -1.57
N ILE A 43 -14.84 -10.23 -1.75
CA ILE A 43 -13.98 -11.34 -1.32
C ILE A 43 -13.92 -11.40 0.22
N ALA A 44 -13.63 -10.27 0.89
CA ALA A 44 -13.57 -10.25 2.35
C ALA A 44 -14.94 -10.50 2.98
N GLY A 45 -16.03 -9.95 2.41
CA GLY A 45 -17.39 -10.19 2.84
C GLY A 45 -17.83 -11.64 2.66
N GLY A 46 -17.48 -12.25 1.52
CA GLY A 46 -17.71 -13.69 1.28
C GLY A 46 -16.96 -14.57 2.28
N CYS A 47 -15.65 -14.28 2.52
CA CYS A 47 -14.88 -15.00 3.52
C CYS A 47 -15.44 -14.82 4.93
N TRP A 48 -15.88 -13.60 5.28
CA TRP A 48 -16.51 -13.32 6.56
C TRP A 48 -17.81 -14.11 6.73
N LEU A 49 -18.66 -14.12 5.72
CA LEU A 49 -19.93 -14.84 5.77
C LEU A 49 -19.72 -16.35 5.94
N VAL A 50 -18.84 -16.94 5.13
CA VAL A 50 -18.51 -18.38 5.22
C VAL A 50 -17.90 -18.72 6.59
N ALA A 51 -16.95 -17.90 7.08
CA ALA A 51 -16.33 -18.11 8.38
C ALA A 51 -17.34 -17.97 9.52
N SER A 52 -18.26 -16.99 9.45
CA SER A 52 -19.29 -16.75 10.46
C SER A 52 -20.35 -17.85 10.48
N LEU A 53 -20.73 -18.39 9.33
CA LEU A 53 -21.65 -19.54 9.25
C LEU A 53 -21.03 -20.81 9.85
N ALA A 54 -19.69 -20.98 9.71
CA ALA A 54 -19.00 -22.16 10.23
C ALA A 54 -18.64 -22.08 11.73
N ARG A 55 -18.36 -20.86 12.24
CA ARG A 55 -17.81 -20.66 13.60
C ARG A 55 -18.75 -19.88 14.54
N GLY A 56 -19.85 -19.34 14.03
CA GLY A 56 -20.71 -18.37 14.69
C GLY A 56 -20.29 -16.92 14.41
N PHE A 57 -21.23 -16.00 14.53
CA PHE A 57 -20.98 -14.57 14.31
C PHE A 57 -20.22 -13.96 15.49
N THR A 58 -19.13 -13.29 15.21
CA THR A 58 -18.40 -12.50 16.21
C THR A 58 -19.28 -11.34 16.69
N PRO A 59 -19.38 -11.08 18.01
CA PRO A 59 -20.14 -9.94 18.51
C PRO A 59 -19.61 -8.63 17.93
N ILE A 60 -20.52 -7.86 17.35
CA ILE A 60 -20.20 -6.58 16.72
C ILE A 60 -20.53 -5.46 17.71
N ASN A 61 -19.57 -4.56 17.93
CA ASN A 61 -19.76 -3.37 18.74
C ASN A 61 -19.49 -2.08 17.96
N THR A 62 -20.12 -1.00 18.37
CA THR A 62 -20.01 0.30 17.69
C THR A 62 -18.57 0.83 17.66
N GLN A 63 -17.82 0.63 18.75
CA GLN A 63 -16.44 1.09 18.83
C GLN A 63 -15.53 0.41 17.80
N GLY A 64 -15.65 -0.91 17.63
CA GLY A 64 -14.91 -1.66 16.62
C GLY A 64 -15.24 -1.25 15.18
N ILE A 65 -16.55 -0.97 14.91
CA ILE A 65 -16.97 -0.42 13.62
C ILE A 65 -16.31 0.93 13.34
N ILE A 66 -16.27 1.83 14.34
CA ILE A 66 -15.64 3.15 14.21
C ILE A 66 -14.14 3.00 13.89
N TRP A 67 -13.43 2.11 14.60
CA TRP A 67 -12.02 1.84 14.33
C TRP A 67 -11.78 1.27 12.94
N TYR A 68 -12.60 0.33 12.50
CA TYR A 68 -12.51 -0.22 11.14
C TYR A 68 -12.89 0.78 10.06
N ALA A 69 -13.85 1.67 10.33
CA ALA A 69 -14.20 2.76 9.42
C ALA A 69 -13.05 3.76 9.28
N ALA A 70 -12.45 4.17 10.39
CA ALA A 70 -11.24 5.01 10.39
C ALA A 70 -10.08 4.31 9.64
N ALA A 71 -9.85 3.02 9.92
CA ALA A 71 -8.88 2.23 9.16
C ALA A 71 -9.17 2.23 7.66
N GLY A 72 -10.44 2.12 7.27
CA GLY A 72 -10.90 2.16 5.88
C GLY A 72 -10.60 3.49 5.19
N LEU A 73 -10.87 4.61 5.85
CA LEU A 73 -10.52 5.94 5.35
C LEU A 73 -9.01 6.01 5.04
N PHE A 74 -8.16 5.60 5.97
CA PHE A 74 -6.72 5.75 5.81
C PHE A 74 -6.10 4.67 4.92
N THR A 75 -6.45 3.40 5.04
CA THR A 75 -5.83 2.34 4.21
C THR A 75 -6.53 2.15 2.88
N SER A 76 -7.87 2.06 2.87
CA SER A 76 -8.63 1.69 1.66
C SER A 76 -8.86 2.87 0.75
N PHE A 77 -8.98 4.09 1.27
CA PHE A 77 -9.10 5.28 0.43
C PHE A 77 -7.74 5.99 0.29
N ILE A 78 -7.22 6.68 1.31
CA ILE A 78 -5.98 7.47 1.18
C ILE A 78 -4.81 6.57 0.75
N GLY A 79 -4.52 5.52 1.51
CA GLY A 79 -3.40 4.62 1.24
C GLY A 79 -3.45 4.02 -0.15
N ARG A 80 -4.60 3.45 -0.55
CA ARG A 80 -4.76 2.74 -1.81
C ARG A 80 -4.81 3.66 -3.02
N VAL A 81 -5.60 4.75 -2.95
CA VAL A 81 -5.72 5.71 -4.06
C VAL A 81 -4.35 6.30 -4.41
N PHE A 82 -3.62 6.77 -3.40
CA PHE A 82 -2.31 7.37 -3.64
C PHE A 82 -1.22 6.34 -3.97
N LEU A 83 -1.31 5.09 -3.48
CA LEU A 83 -0.39 4.02 -3.89
C LEU A 83 -0.55 3.69 -5.37
N PHE A 84 -1.79 3.47 -5.83
CA PHE A 84 -2.04 3.12 -7.22
C PHE A 84 -1.64 4.26 -8.15
N ALA A 85 -1.90 5.50 -7.77
CA ALA A 85 -1.43 6.67 -8.50
C ALA A 85 0.12 6.75 -8.54
N SER A 86 0.80 6.48 -7.42
CA SER A 86 2.26 6.45 -7.37
C SER A 86 2.85 5.36 -8.28
N ILE A 87 2.26 4.15 -8.26
CA ILE A 87 2.71 3.04 -9.13
C ILE A 87 2.46 3.38 -10.61
N GLN A 88 1.32 3.95 -10.93
CA GLN A 88 0.97 4.35 -12.30
C GLN A 88 1.96 5.36 -12.88
N GLU A 89 2.40 6.33 -12.06
CA GLU A 89 3.33 7.38 -12.48
C GLU A 89 4.80 6.95 -12.48
N LEU A 90 5.23 6.21 -11.48
CA LEU A 90 6.64 5.88 -11.24
C LEU A 90 7.04 4.47 -11.71
N GLY A 91 6.06 3.61 -11.94
CA GLY A 91 6.27 2.19 -12.21
C GLY A 91 6.24 1.34 -10.94
N SER A 92 6.23 0.01 -11.12
CA SER A 92 6.04 -0.96 -10.06
C SER A 92 7.19 -0.95 -9.03
N ILE A 93 8.43 -0.89 -9.50
CA ILE A 93 9.63 -0.99 -8.64
C ILE A 93 9.75 0.25 -7.77
N ARG A 94 9.69 1.46 -8.35
CA ARG A 94 9.81 2.71 -7.59
C ARG A 94 8.60 2.95 -6.68
N GLY A 95 7.39 2.69 -7.16
CA GLY A 95 6.16 2.79 -6.37
C GLY A 95 6.19 1.88 -5.14
N SER A 96 6.60 0.61 -5.29
CA SER A 96 6.75 -0.32 -4.18
C SER A 96 7.85 0.09 -3.21
N ALA A 97 8.97 0.61 -3.71
CA ALA A 97 10.07 1.04 -2.88
C ALA A 97 9.73 2.29 -2.03
N ILE A 98 8.97 3.25 -2.58
CA ILE A 98 8.50 4.43 -1.82
C ILE A 98 7.53 4.04 -0.70
N LYS A 99 6.72 3.01 -0.89
CA LYS A 99 5.85 2.47 0.16
C LYS A 99 6.64 2.04 1.42
N ARG A 100 7.98 1.83 1.33
CA ARG A 100 8.86 1.57 2.48
C ARG A 100 8.97 2.71 3.48
N LEU A 101 8.46 3.89 3.17
CA LEU A 101 8.25 4.94 4.17
C LEU A 101 7.18 4.57 5.21
N SER A 102 6.35 3.54 4.98
CA SER A 102 5.32 3.14 5.95
C SER A 102 5.87 2.78 7.34
N PRO A 103 6.95 2.01 7.52
CA PRO A 103 7.56 1.78 8.84
C PRO A 103 8.08 3.07 9.50
N PHE A 104 8.67 3.98 8.73
CA PHE A 104 9.09 5.29 9.22
C PHE A 104 7.90 6.07 9.80
N PHE A 105 6.81 6.18 9.06
CA PHE A 105 5.61 6.84 9.54
C PHE A 105 4.93 6.09 10.68
N ALA A 106 5.00 4.75 10.72
CA ALA A 106 4.46 3.97 11.82
C ALA A 106 5.16 4.28 13.15
N VAL A 107 6.50 4.45 13.13
CA VAL A 107 7.25 4.91 14.30
C VAL A 107 6.84 6.32 14.72
N LEU A 108 6.73 7.25 13.77
CA LEU A 108 6.27 8.62 14.08
C LEU A 108 4.88 8.63 14.73
N VAL A 109 3.95 7.84 14.20
CA VAL A 109 2.60 7.70 14.77
C VAL A 109 2.65 7.08 16.16
N GLY A 110 3.48 6.05 16.39
CA GLY A 110 3.69 5.44 17.70
C GLY A 110 4.21 6.45 18.73
N VAL A 111 5.24 7.21 18.37
CA VAL A 111 5.82 8.24 19.25
C VAL A 111 4.82 9.35 19.58
N ILE A 112 4.12 9.87 18.58
CA ILE A 112 3.21 11.01 18.75
C ILE A 112 1.93 10.63 19.49
N PHE A 113 1.34 9.47 19.18
CA PHE A 113 0.02 9.09 19.70
C PHE A 113 0.08 8.08 20.85
N LEU A 114 1.12 7.25 20.93
CA LEU A 114 1.27 6.22 21.96
C LEU A 114 2.36 6.57 22.98
N ASN A 115 3.10 7.68 22.79
CA ASN A 115 4.26 8.07 23.60
C ASN A 115 5.33 6.96 23.66
N ASP A 116 5.48 6.21 22.56
CA ASP A 116 6.48 5.15 22.49
C ASP A 116 7.90 5.73 22.61
N PRO A 117 8.79 5.13 23.41
CA PRO A 117 10.16 5.63 23.55
C PRO A 117 10.93 5.43 22.24
N ILE A 118 11.68 6.45 21.84
CA ILE A 118 12.55 6.36 20.66
C ILE A 118 13.88 5.69 21.08
N GLY A 119 14.07 4.44 20.69
CA GLY A 119 15.35 3.73 20.86
C GLY A 119 16.36 4.10 19.78
N MET A 120 17.65 3.83 20.04
CA MET A 120 18.73 4.06 19.07
C MET A 120 18.51 3.30 17.76
N GLY A 121 18.04 2.06 17.82
CA GLY A 121 17.72 1.26 16.64
C GLY A 121 16.64 1.89 15.77
N MET A 122 15.60 2.46 16.38
CA MET A 122 14.55 3.19 15.65
C MET A 122 15.14 4.41 14.92
N MET A 123 16.01 5.19 15.58
CA MET A 123 16.66 6.35 14.93
C MET A 123 17.51 5.94 13.73
N ILE A 124 18.33 4.89 13.87
CA ILE A 124 19.13 4.36 12.78
C ILE A 124 18.24 3.87 11.65
N GLY A 125 17.21 3.08 11.96
CA GLY A 125 16.28 2.55 10.97
C GLY A 125 15.52 3.63 10.22
N MET A 126 15.02 4.65 10.90
CA MET A 126 14.37 5.82 10.28
C MET A 126 15.31 6.55 9.34
N THR A 127 16.57 6.76 9.74
CA THR A 127 17.59 7.42 8.91
C THR A 127 17.88 6.62 7.64
N LEU A 128 18.02 5.30 7.75
CA LEU A 128 18.27 4.41 6.59
C LEU A 128 17.09 4.41 5.62
N ILE A 129 15.84 4.38 6.12
CA ILE A 129 14.64 4.45 5.28
C ILE A 129 14.55 5.80 4.56
N MET A 130 14.84 6.91 5.24
CA MET A 130 14.87 8.23 4.61
C MET A 130 15.96 8.33 3.55
N LEU A 131 17.16 7.80 3.82
CA LEU A 131 18.24 7.74 2.84
C LEU A 131 17.87 6.92 1.60
N SER A 132 17.22 5.76 1.81
CA SER A 132 16.64 4.95 0.73
C SER A 132 15.70 5.76 -0.15
N PHE A 133 14.77 6.50 0.45
CA PHE A 133 13.84 7.36 -0.27
C PHE A 133 14.56 8.44 -1.08
N PHE A 134 15.55 9.15 -0.50
CA PHE A 134 16.30 10.18 -1.20
C PHE A 134 17.12 9.62 -2.37
N ILE A 135 17.70 8.42 -2.26
CA ILE A 135 18.40 7.76 -3.36
C ILE A 135 17.45 7.50 -4.55
N LEU A 136 16.24 6.99 -4.27
CA LEU A 136 15.23 6.75 -5.32
C LEU A 136 14.76 8.04 -5.98
N VAL A 137 14.54 9.08 -5.19
CA VAL A 137 14.16 10.41 -5.71
C VAL A 137 15.27 10.91 -6.65
N ARG A 138 16.52 10.91 -6.19
CA ARG A 138 17.69 11.36 -6.99
C ARG A 138 17.85 10.57 -8.29
N GLU A 139 17.73 9.24 -8.22
CA GLU A 139 17.83 8.36 -9.41
C GLU A 139 16.76 8.68 -10.45
N ALA A 140 15.52 8.89 -10.00
CA ALA A 140 14.45 9.20 -10.91
C ALA A 140 14.57 10.58 -11.56
N PHE A 141 15.19 11.55 -10.87
CA PHE A 141 15.50 12.85 -11.46
C PHE A 141 16.63 12.76 -12.49
N ALA A 142 17.71 12.06 -12.16
CA ALA A 142 18.85 11.90 -13.08
C ALA A 142 18.44 11.29 -14.43
N LYS A 143 17.47 10.39 -14.45
CA LYS A 143 16.93 9.82 -15.70
C LYS A 143 16.08 10.78 -16.51
N ARG A 144 15.37 11.72 -15.87
CA ARG A 144 14.58 12.73 -16.59
C ARG A 144 15.45 13.78 -17.28
N GLU A 145 16.60 14.10 -16.72
CA GLU A 145 17.57 15.04 -17.34
C GLU A 145 18.22 14.47 -18.60
N GLY A 146 18.34 13.14 -18.73
CA GLY A 146 18.89 12.49 -19.93
C GLY A 146 17.94 12.48 -21.14
N ASP A 147 16.63 12.62 -20.94
CA ASP A 147 15.62 12.52 -22.01
C ASP A 147 15.16 13.88 -22.57
N VAL A 148 15.36 14.97 -21.84
CA VAL A 148 14.98 16.33 -22.34
C VAL A 148 15.93 17.36 -21.75
N ALA A 149 16.76 17.94 -22.61
CA ALA A 149 17.57 19.13 -22.29
C ALA A 149 16.66 20.34 -21.99
N ARG A 150 16.18 20.46 -20.77
CA ARG A 150 15.52 21.67 -20.25
C ARG A 150 16.29 22.15 -19.03
N PRO A 151 16.88 23.37 -19.08
CA PRO A 151 17.68 23.91 -17.99
C PRO A 151 16.80 24.26 -16.79
N HIS A 152 17.25 23.86 -15.59
CA HIS A 152 16.86 24.42 -14.29
C HIS A 152 15.35 24.58 -13.98
N GLN A 153 14.52 23.57 -14.20
CA GLN A 153 13.25 23.57 -13.50
C GLN A 153 13.48 23.06 -12.07
N HIS A 154 13.20 23.94 -11.09
CA HIS A 154 13.37 23.71 -9.66
C HIS A 154 13.06 22.26 -9.26
N TRP A 155 14.00 21.57 -8.63
CA TRP A 155 13.86 20.22 -8.06
C TRP A 155 12.60 20.08 -7.18
N LEU A 156 12.16 21.16 -6.52
CA LEU A 156 10.89 21.24 -5.80
C LEU A 156 9.67 21.04 -6.73
N LYS A 157 9.63 21.66 -7.92
CA LYS A 157 8.53 21.44 -8.89
C LYS A 157 8.50 20.02 -9.42
N ALA A 158 9.62 19.34 -9.48
CA ALA A 158 9.71 17.96 -9.92
C ALA A 158 9.34 16.97 -8.79
N LEU A 159 9.61 17.28 -7.51
CA LEU A 159 9.08 16.57 -6.34
C LEU A 159 7.55 16.67 -6.30
N PHE A 160 6.99 17.83 -6.60
CA PHE A 160 5.55 18.04 -6.72
C PHE A 160 4.95 17.47 -8.00
N ASN A 161 5.76 17.05 -8.98
CA ASN A 161 5.27 16.30 -10.14
C ASN A 161 4.91 14.86 -9.73
N LEU A 162 3.82 14.78 -9.06
CA LEU A 162 2.76 13.79 -8.93
C LEU A 162 3.14 12.44 -8.30
N GLY A 163 4.07 11.66 -8.82
CA GLY A 163 4.30 10.30 -8.32
C GLY A 163 5.03 10.24 -6.97
N PHE A 164 5.99 11.15 -6.74
CA PHE A 164 6.81 11.17 -5.52
C PHE A 164 6.09 11.72 -4.29
N VAL A 165 5.06 12.56 -4.45
CA VAL A 165 4.21 13.01 -3.34
C VAL A 165 3.20 11.94 -2.97
N PHE A 166 2.67 11.22 -3.96
CA PHE A 166 1.64 10.20 -3.73
C PHE A 166 2.15 9.02 -2.89
N GLY A 167 3.41 8.61 -3.10
CA GLY A 167 4.02 7.52 -2.33
C GLY A 167 4.09 7.81 -0.82
N PRO A 168 4.70 8.91 -0.35
CA PRO A 168 4.71 9.29 1.06
C PRO A 168 3.33 9.47 1.67
N VAL A 169 2.38 10.12 0.96
CA VAL A 169 1.00 10.27 1.41
C VAL A 169 0.33 8.92 1.59
N SER A 170 0.50 8.00 0.64
CA SER A 170 0.04 6.62 0.75
C SER A 170 0.64 5.92 1.97
N SER A 171 1.97 6.04 2.15
CA SER A 171 2.70 5.40 3.25
C SER A 171 2.25 5.88 4.62
N LEU A 172 2.02 7.19 4.77
CA LEU A 172 1.44 7.78 5.98
C LEU A 172 0.01 7.27 6.20
N GLY A 173 -0.81 7.24 5.16
CA GLY A 173 -2.16 6.69 5.22
C GLY A 173 -2.17 5.24 5.71
N TYR A 174 -1.31 4.39 5.16
CA TYR A 174 -1.19 3.01 5.64
C TYR A 174 -0.71 2.93 7.09
N ALA A 175 0.28 3.72 7.51
CA ALA A 175 0.79 3.71 8.88
C ALA A 175 -0.31 4.04 9.90
N ILE A 176 -1.05 5.15 9.68
CA ILE A 176 -2.19 5.52 10.53
C ILE A 176 -3.29 4.45 10.48
N GLY A 177 -3.61 3.98 9.30
CA GLY A 177 -4.66 2.99 9.12
C GLY A 177 -4.36 1.64 9.79
N TYR A 178 -3.09 1.20 9.84
CA TYR A 178 -2.70 -0.03 10.54
C TYR A 178 -2.86 0.08 12.06
N LEU A 179 -2.64 1.26 12.63
CA LEU A 179 -2.98 1.53 14.04
C LEU A 179 -4.47 1.29 14.29
N PHE A 180 -5.34 1.92 13.47
CA PHE A 180 -6.79 1.74 13.60
C PHE A 180 -7.25 0.31 13.34
N ARG A 181 -6.59 -0.42 12.44
CA ARG A 181 -6.85 -1.86 12.25
C ARG A 181 -6.57 -2.67 13.52
N LYS A 182 -5.46 -2.36 14.21
CA LYS A 182 -5.11 -3.04 15.46
C LYS A 182 -6.12 -2.76 16.56
N LEU A 183 -6.56 -1.51 16.70
CA LEU A 183 -7.61 -1.12 17.64
C LEU A 183 -8.96 -1.79 17.31
N GLY A 184 -9.28 -1.88 16.02
CA GLY A 184 -10.45 -2.60 15.54
C GLY A 184 -10.41 -4.09 15.88
N LEU A 185 -9.28 -4.77 15.65
CA LEU A 185 -9.09 -6.18 16.00
C LEU A 185 -9.17 -6.45 17.51
N ALA A 186 -8.74 -5.51 18.33
CA ALA A 186 -8.89 -5.61 19.79
C ALA A 186 -10.36 -5.52 20.23
N SER A 187 -11.20 -4.80 19.46
CA SER A 187 -12.62 -4.62 19.75
C SER A 187 -13.51 -5.68 19.10
N ILE A 188 -13.23 -6.04 17.84
CA ILE A 188 -13.91 -7.09 17.06
C ILE A 188 -12.82 -7.97 16.44
N PRO A 189 -12.50 -9.14 17.01
CA PRO A 189 -11.37 -9.97 16.57
C PRO A 189 -11.70 -10.75 15.27
N ASP A 190 -12.12 -10.05 14.23
CA ASP A 190 -12.45 -10.60 12.93
C ASP A 190 -11.78 -9.81 11.79
N ALA A 191 -10.73 -10.41 11.23
CA ALA A 191 -9.94 -9.83 10.16
C ALA A 191 -10.72 -9.67 8.83
N PHE A 192 -11.63 -10.61 8.54
CA PHE A 192 -12.46 -10.56 7.33
C PHE A 192 -13.48 -9.42 7.42
N PHE A 193 -14.18 -9.34 8.57
CA PHE A 193 -15.11 -8.26 8.85
C PHE A 193 -14.43 -6.90 8.77
N GLY A 194 -13.28 -6.74 9.43
CA GLY A 194 -12.53 -5.49 9.40
C GLY A 194 -12.06 -5.08 8.00
N THR A 195 -11.64 -6.06 7.17
CA THR A 195 -11.27 -5.80 5.77
C THR A 195 -12.49 -5.38 4.94
N MET A 196 -13.62 -6.04 5.12
CA MET A 196 -14.89 -5.72 4.45
C MET A 196 -15.36 -4.31 4.82
N VAL A 197 -15.48 -3.98 6.10
CA VAL A 197 -15.91 -2.65 6.57
C VAL A 197 -14.98 -1.56 6.04
N GLY A 198 -13.65 -1.77 6.13
CA GLY A 198 -12.68 -0.81 5.63
C GLY A 198 -12.79 -0.57 4.12
N SER A 199 -13.08 -1.60 3.32
CA SER A 199 -13.25 -1.43 1.87
C SER A 199 -14.59 -0.78 1.50
N ILE A 200 -15.67 -1.07 2.24
CA ILE A 200 -16.97 -0.40 2.09
C ILE A 200 -16.82 1.10 2.34
N VAL A 201 -16.16 1.49 3.45
CA VAL A 201 -15.92 2.90 3.76
C VAL A 201 -15.07 3.56 2.67
N GLY A 202 -13.99 2.90 2.21
CA GLY A 202 -13.19 3.40 1.09
C GLY A 202 -14.01 3.61 -0.17
N MET A 203 -14.93 2.68 -0.49
CA MET A 203 -15.84 2.76 -1.64
C MET A 203 -16.84 3.93 -1.49
N ILE A 204 -17.44 4.08 -0.32
CA ILE A 204 -18.36 5.20 -0.04
C ILE A 204 -17.65 6.55 -0.24
N ILE A 205 -16.44 6.71 0.33
CA ILE A 205 -15.68 7.95 0.19
C ILE A 205 -15.30 8.18 -1.27
N PHE A 206 -14.91 7.12 -2.01
CA PHE A 206 -14.61 7.23 -3.44
C PHE A 206 -15.84 7.71 -4.22
N CYS A 207 -17.03 7.18 -3.92
CA CYS A 207 -18.28 7.63 -4.52
C CYS A 207 -18.59 9.09 -4.16
N VAL A 208 -18.41 9.51 -2.92
CA VAL A 208 -18.60 10.92 -2.50
C VAL A 208 -17.66 11.84 -3.28
N VAL A 209 -16.38 11.48 -3.40
CA VAL A 209 -15.43 12.28 -4.19
C VAL A 209 -15.81 12.31 -5.67
N ALA A 210 -16.44 11.28 -6.20
CA ALA A 210 -16.91 11.23 -7.58
C ALA A 210 -18.01 12.28 -7.90
N PHE A 211 -18.75 12.78 -6.91
CA PHE A 211 -19.67 13.90 -7.12
C PHE A 211 -18.91 15.19 -7.47
N ALA A 212 -17.73 15.39 -6.89
CA ALA A 212 -16.94 16.61 -7.10
C ALA A 212 -15.90 16.48 -8.22
N LYS A 213 -15.40 15.26 -8.50
CA LYS A 213 -14.30 15.02 -9.45
C LYS A 213 -14.72 14.09 -10.59
N PRO A 214 -14.77 14.58 -11.86
CA PRO A 214 -15.14 13.76 -13.04
C PRO A 214 -14.26 12.52 -13.24
N SER A 215 -12.96 12.59 -12.90
CA SER A 215 -12.03 11.44 -13.02
C SER A 215 -12.46 10.24 -12.19
N TYR A 216 -12.95 10.46 -10.96
CA TYR A 216 -13.46 9.40 -10.10
C TYR A 216 -14.76 8.80 -10.64
N ARG A 217 -15.61 9.64 -11.22
CA ARG A 217 -16.86 9.19 -11.88
C ARG A 217 -16.54 8.31 -13.11
N HIS A 218 -15.53 8.71 -13.88
CA HIS A 218 -15.06 7.92 -15.01
C HIS A 218 -14.49 6.55 -14.55
N ALA A 219 -13.68 6.53 -13.49
CA ALA A 219 -13.11 5.29 -12.94
C ALA A 219 -14.21 4.33 -12.43
N ILE A 220 -15.25 4.84 -11.76
CA ILE A 220 -16.43 4.03 -11.38
C ILE A 220 -17.09 3.43 -12.62
N ARG A 221 -17.36 4.26 -13.64
CA ARG A 221 -17.99 3.78 -14.87
C ARG A 221 -17.13 2.75 -15.59
N ALA A 222 -15.83 2.98 -15.69
CA ALA A 222 -14.88 2.08 -16.34
C ALA A 222 -14.87 0.69 -15.69
N THR A 223 -15.01 0.59 -14.36
CA THR A 223 -15.10 -0.67 -13.62
C THR A 223 -16.23 -1.59 -14.14
N PHE A 224 -17.33 -1.03 -14.62
CA PHE A 224 -18.51 -1.79 -15.06
C PHE A 224 -18.64 -1.87 -16.60
N THR A 225 -17.91 -1.02 -17.34
CA THR A 225 -18.05 -0.93 -18.81
C THR A 225 -16.83 -1.42 -19.57
N SER A 226 -15.66 -1.48 -18.94
CA SER A 226 -14.41 -1.91 -19.59
C SER A 226 -13.77 -3.07 -18.83
N TYR A 227 -13.41 -4.12 -19.57
CA TYR A 227 -12.69 -5.26 -19.01
C TYR A 227 -11.21 -5.13 -19.28
N ASN A 228 -10.40 -4.98 -18.19
CA ASN A 228 -8.96 -5.02 -18.27
C ASN A 228 -8.43 -6.14 -17.36
N PRO A 229 -7.92 -7.25 -17.92
CA PRO A 229 -7.53 -8.41 -17.12
C PRO A 229 -6.43 -8.11 -16.11
N TRP A 230 -5.56 -7.14 -16.40
CA TRP A 230 -4.49 -6.74 -15.47
C TRP A 230 -5.03 -5.99 -14.26
N LEU A 231 -6.00 -5.11 -14.45
CA LEU A 231 -6.65 -4.39 -13.34
C LEU A 231 -7.54 -5.32 -12.51
N TRP A 232 -8.20 -6.30 -13.15
CA TRP A 232 -8.93 -7.35 -12.44
C TRP A 232 -8.00 -8.20 -11.59
N LEU A 233 -6.86 -8.64 -12.16
CA LEU A 233 -5.84 -9.38 -11.40
C LEU A 233 -5.28 -8.53 -10.25
N ALA A 234 -4.99 -7.24 -10.49
CA ALA A 234 -4.57 -6.31 -9.44
C ALA A 234 -5.61 -6.21 -8.32
N GLY A 235 -6.90 -6.11 -8.66
CA GLY A 235 -8.00 -6.04 -7.69
C GLY A 235 -8.13 -7.31 -6.84
N VAL A 236 -8.09 -8.49 -7.46
CA VAL A 236 -8.11 -9.78 -6.75
C VAL A 236 -6.89 -9.92 -5.83
N MET A 237 -5.69 -9.68 -6.35
CA MET A 237 -4.45 -9.77 -5.56
C MET A 237 -4.41 -8.74 -4.43
N THR A 238 -4.92 -7.52 -4.64
CA THR A 238 -5.08 -6.53 -3.57
C THR A 238 -5.99 -7.06 -2.48
N SER A 239 -7.10 -7.68 -2.83
CA SER A 239 -8.08 -8.21 -1.88
C SER A 239 -7.49 -9.35 -1.04
N LEU A 240 -6.86 -10.32 -1.70
CA LEU A 240 -6.19 -11.44 -1.03
C LEU A 240 -5.03 -10.95 -0.15
N GLY A 241 -4.23 -10.01 -0.66
CA GLY A 241 -3.14 -9.39 0.09
C GLY A 241 -3.62 -8.66 1.34
N GLN A 242 -4.73 -7.93 1.26
CA GLN A 242 -5.33 -7.25 2.41
C GLN A 242 -5.87 -8.24 3.46
N VAL A 243 -6.58 -9.27 3.02
CA VAL A 243 -7.08 -10.33 3.90
C VAL A 243 -5.92 -11.05 4.59
N ALA A 244 -4.90 -11.45 3.82
CA ALA A 244 -3.73 -12.12 4.36
C ALA A 244 -2.96 -11.22 5.35
N TYR A 245 -2.83 -9.92 5.06
CA TYR A 245 -2.20 -8.95 5.97
C TYR A 245 -2.95 -8.83 7.30
N PHE A 246 -4.28 -8.76 7.26
CA PHE A 246 -5.11 -8.72 8.45
C PHE A 246 -5.03 -10.02 9.26
N LEU A 247 -5.07 -11.17 8.57
CA LEU A 247 -4.86 -12.47 9.23
C LEU A 247 -3.48 -12.55 9.88
N ALA A 248 -2.44 -12.06 9.21
CA ALA A 248 -1.10 -12.00 9.81
C ALA A 248 -1.12 -11.19 11.11
N LEU A 249 -1.74 -10.03 11.13
CA LEU A 249 -1.87 -9.18 12.33
C LEU A 249 -2.66 -9.84 13.48
N SER A 250 -3.54 -10.80 13.18
CA SER A 250 -4.27 -11.55 14.21
C SER A 250 -3.40 -12.60 14.90
N TYR A 251 -2.31 -13.05 14.26
CA TYR A 251 -1.45 -14.14 14.76
C TYR A 251 -0.08 -13.67 15.24
N THR A 252 0.39 -12.49 14.83
CA THR A 252 1.72 -12.01 15.16
C THR A 252 1.76 -10.49 15.33
N THR A 253 2.93 -9.95 15.73
CA THR A 253 3.10 -8.52 15.98
C THR A 253 3.14 -7.72 14.68
N ILE A 254 2.77 -6.43 14.76
CA ILE A 254 2.86 -5.50 13.62
C ILE A 254 4.29 -5.47 13.07
N SER A 255 5.27 -5.53 13.93
CA SER A 255 6.70 -5.49 13.60
C SER A 255 7.11 -6.65 12.69
N VAL A 256 6.74 -7.88 13.05
CA VAL A 256 7.03 -9.08 12.25
C VAL A 256 6.31 -9.01 10.90
N VAL A 257 5.04 -8.60 10.90
CA VAL A 257 4.29 -8.43 9.64
C VAL A 257 4.93 -7.36 8.76
N ALA A 258 5.35 -6.23 9.32
CA ALA A 258 6.00 -5.15 8.57
C ALA A 258 7.35 -5.59 7.98
N LEU A 259 8.14 -6.37 8.74
CA LEU A 259 9.41 -6.93 8.27
C LEU A 259 9.21 -7.86 7.06
N ILE A 260 8.31 -8.84 7.20
CA ILE A 260 8.04 -9.80 6.12
C ILE A 260 7.38 -9.10 4.92
N ALA A 261 6.42 -8.20 5.15
CA ALA A 261 5.81 -7.40 4.10
C ALA A 261 6.86 -6.54 3.36
N SER A 262 7.98 -6.20 4.00
CA SER A 262 9.06 -5.48 3.32
C SER A 262 9.75 -6.30 2.22
N MET A 263 9.61 -7.60 2.16
CA MET A 263 10.07 -8.44 1.06
C MET A 263 9.29 -8.25 -0.25
N GLU A 264 8.12 -7.61 -0.19
CA GLU A 264 7.30 -7.24 -1.37
C GLU A 264 8.13 -6.57 -2.47
N VAL A 265 9.10 -5.71 -2.10
CA VAL A 265 9.91 -4.99 -3.09
C VAL A 265 10.76 -5.95 -3.95
N PHE A 266 11.36 -6.96 -3.35
CA PHE A 266 12.14 -7.97 -4.09
C PHE A 266 11.23 -8.83 -4.96
N GLY A 267 10.05 -9.21 -4.43
CA GLY A 267 9.03 -9.88 -5.24
C GLY A 267 8.61 -9.02 -6.44
N THR A 268 8.41 -7.72 -6.24
CA THR A 268 8.09 -6.78 -7.33
C THR A 268 9.24 -6.68 -8.35
N MET A 269 10.48 -6.55 -7.89
CA MET A 269 11.65 -6.50 -8.78
C MET A 269 11.78 -7.77 -9.62
N PHE A 270 11.67 -8.93 -8.96
CA PHE A 270 11.74 -10.23 -9.64
C PHE A 270 10.62 -10.38 -10.69
N LEU A 271 9.38 -10.16 -10.30
CA LEU A 271 8.22 -10.26 -11.19
C LEU A 271 8.33 -9.27 -12.35
N SER A 272 8.66 -8.00 -12.06
CA SER A 272 8.75 -6.95 -13.08
C SER A 272 9.76 -7.27 -14.17
N VAL A 273 10.95 -7.72 -13.78
CA VAL A 273 12.07 -7.92 -14.73
C VAL A 273 12.02 -9.29 -15.38
N PHE A 274 11.89 -10.36 -14.59
CA PHE A 274 12.06 -11.73 -15.10
C PHE A 274 10.79 -12.33 -15.68
N ILE A 275 9.63 -12.07 -15.06
CA ILE A 275 8.36 -12.68 -15.50
C ILE A 275 7.64 -11.77 -16.48
N PHE A 276 7.43 -10.50 -16.11
CA PHE A 276 6.63 -9.59 -16.93
C PHE A 276 7.45 -8.79 -17.94
N LYS A 277 8.79 -8.84 -17.87
CA LYS A 277 9.73 -8.17 -18.78
C LYS A 277 9.36 -6.71 -19.03
N GLN A 278 9.00 -6.01 -17.96
CA GLN A 278 8.67 -4.58 -18.02
C GLN A 278 9.95 -3.77 -18.33
N ARG A 279 9.80 -2.65 -19.03
CA ARG A 279 10.93 -1.76 -19.36
C ARG A 279 11.46 -0.95 -18.16
N GLU A 280 11.25 -1.45 -16.94
CA GLU A 280 11.85 -0.84 -15.76
C GLU A 280 13.31 -1.30 -15.61
N THR A 281 14.21 -0.35 -15.46
CA THR A 281 15.63 -0.68 -15.30
C THR A 281 15.99 -0.79 -13.83
N LEU A 282 16.60 -1.90 -13.46
CA LEU A 282 17.21 -2.11 -12.16
C LEU A 282 18.60 -1.43 -12.16
N THR A 283 18.65 -0.18 -11.73
CA THR A 283 19.93 0.50 -11.53
C THR A 283 20.55 0.07 -10.19
N PRO A 284 21.89 0.17 -10.03
CA PRO A 284 22.54 -0.06 -8.73
C PRO A 284 21.94 0.81 -7.60
N GLN A 285 21.48 2.02 -7.93
CA GLN A 285 20.82 2.91 -6.98
C GLN A 285 19.48 2.35 -6.49
N VAL A 286 18.67 1.73 -7.36
CA VAL A 286 17.41 1.08 -6.98
C VAL A 286 17.66 -0.13 -6.07
N TRP A 287 18.70 -0.93 -6.36
CA TRP A 287 19.13 -2.03 -5.49
C TRP A 287 19.60 -1.52 -4.12
N ALA A 288 20.46 -0.51 -4.11
CA ALA A 288 20.97 0.09 -2.88
C ALA A 288 19.81 0.65 -2.02
N ALA A 289 18.86 1.35 -2.64
CA ALA A 289 17.69 1.86 -1.94
C ALA A 289 16.80 0.74 -1.38
N ALA A 290 16.56 -0.33 -2.14
CA ALA A 290 15.79 -1.48 -1.65
C ALA A 290 16.44 -2.15 -0.43
N MET A 291 17.75 -2.37 -0.48
CA MET A 291 18.53 -2.93 0.63
C MET A 291 18.51 -2.02 1.86
N LEU A 292 18.78 -0.73 1.69
CA LEU A 292 18.73 0.25 2.80
C LEU A 292 17.35 0.33 3.44
N GLY A 293 16.28 0.31 2.65
CA GLY A 293 14.92 0.31 3.17
C GLY A 293 14.60 -0.92 4.01
N ILE A 294 15.08 -2.10 3.62
CA ILE A 294 14.90 -3.34 4.39
C ILE A 294 15.76 -3.33 5.65
N ILE A 295 17.05 -2.99 5.53
CA ILE A 295 17.94 -2.89 6.69
C ILE A 295 17.36 -1.89 7.70
N GLY A 296 16.87 -0.73 7.24
CA GLY A 296 16.20 0.24 8.09
C GLY A 296 14.96 -0.32 8.78
N THR A 297 14.15 -1.12 8.08
CA THR A 297 12.98 -1.78 8.68
C THR A 297 13.41 -2.81 9.74
N VAL A 298 14.49 -3.57 9.49
CA VAL A 298 15.04 -4.53 10.48
C VAL A 298 15.47 -3.81 11.75
N PHE A 299 16.14 -2.67 11.64
CA PHE A 299 16.53 -1.86 12.79
C PHE A 299 15.34 -1.31 13.59
N ILE A 300 14.25 -0.89 12.93
CA ILE A 300 13.03 -0.43 13.61
C ILE A 300 12.34 -1.56 14.35
N VAL A 301 12.36 -2.78 13.78
CA VAL A 301 11.63 -3.94 14.31
C VAL A 301 12.43 -4.69 15.39
N GLY A 302 13.75 -4.69 15.28
CA GLY A 302 14.65 -5.52 16.10
C GLY A 302 15.10 -4.86 17.41
N TRP A 303 14.78 -3.59 17.63
CA TRP A 303 15.15 -2.79 18.83
C TRP A 303 13.92 -2.09 19.40
#